data_7a2b84525a246658c270b3a3449ae789
#
_entry.id   7a2b84525a246658c270b3a3449ae789
#
_cell.length_a   1.000
_cell.length_b   1.000
_cell.length_c   1.000
_cell.angle_alpha   90.00
_cell.angle_beta   90.00
_cell.angle_gamma   90.00
#
_symmetry.space_group_name_H-M   'P 1'
#
loop_
_entity.id
_entity.type
_entity.pdbx_description
1 polymer ?
#
loop_
_entity_poly.entity_id
_entity_poly.type
_entity_poly.pdbx_seq_one_letter_code
_entity_poly.pdbx_strand_id
1 'polypeptide(L)'
;MRAPTGWRVAVRRAGHGFMRHRGIDAAAALTFFSLLMLLPASLALVSVFAIFDDRDRAVDDLAAVLDVVLPDQATRDLEGVLRELLSLDNPWLALGIAVVLLIWTTSGYATAFGRATNTVFEVEEGRPFWAFRGRMILVAVVLDLLGAGLVTVLLGPGDWPVWSILRWPVVLAFAVLFVAMLYLFTP
;
A
#
# COMPACT_ATOMS: atom_id res chain seq x y z
N MET A 1 -36.72 -11.81 -24.07
CA MET A 1 -36.90 -10.79 -23.01
C MET A 1 -35.63 -10.01 -22.82
N ARG A 2 -35.60 -8.72 -23.21
CA ARG A 2 -34.43 -7.84 -22.97
C ARG A 2 -34.43 -7.44 -21.51
N ALA A 3 -33.35 -7.77 -20.77
CA ALA A 3 -33.18 -7.31 -19.40
C ALA A 3 -33.19 -5.75 -19.37
N PRO A 4 -33.84 -5.13 -18.37
CA PRO A 4 -33.86 -3.67 -18.26
C PRO A 4 -32.44 -3.16 -18.07
N THR A 5 -31.88 -2.50 -19.12
CA THR A 5 -30.54 -1.94 -19.19
C THR A 5 -30.52 -0.48 -18.70
N GLY A 6 -30.96 -0.25 -17.45
CA GLY A 6 -30.87 1.07 -16.83
C GLY A 6 -29.74 1.10 -15.81
N TRP A 7 -28.93 2.21 -15.78
CA TRP A 7 -27.87 2.40 -14.78
C TRP A 7 -28.37 2.18 -13.32
N ARG A 8 -29.63 2.51 -13.02
CA ARG A 8 -30.25 2.25 -11.71
C ARG A 8 -30.32 0.76 -11.37
N VAL A 9 -30.57 -0.10 -12.35
CA VAL A 9 -30.60 -1.55 -12.17
C VAL A 9 -29.19 -2.08 -11.94
N ALA A 10 -28.20 -1.53 -12.67
CA ALA A 10 -26.78 -1.88 -12.49
C ALA A 10 -26.28 -1.51 -11.10
N VAL A 11 -26.55 -0.29 -10.63
CA VAL A 11 -26.18 0.17 -9.28
C VAL A 11 -26.86 -0.67 -8.19
N ARG A 12 -28.15 -0.94 -8.33
CA ARG A 12 -28.88 -1.78 -7.37
C ARG A 12 -28.32 -3.22 -7.31
N ARG A 13 -27.97 -3.79 -8.48
CA ARG A 13 -27.33 -5.12 -8.54
C ARG A 13 -25.95 -5.12 -7.93
N ALA A 14 -25.14 -4.09 -8.21
CA ALA A 14 -23.82 -3.91 -7.62
C ALA A 14 -23.90 -3.79 -6.09
N GLY A 15 -24.81 -2.95 -5.57
CA GLY A 15 -25.02 -2.82 -4.12
C GLY A 15 -25.47 -4.12 -3.45
N HIS A 16 -26.37 -4.86 -4.10
CA HIS A 16 -26.81 -6.16 -3.58
C HIS A 16 -25.70 -7.22 -3.63
N GLY A 17 -24.90 -7.23 -4.71
CA GLY A 17 -23.73 -8.08 -4.85
C GLY A 17 -22.65 -7.75 -3.80
N PHE A 18 -22.40 -6.47 -3.55
CA PHE A 18 -21.46 -6.02 -2.53
C PHE A 18 -21.81 -6.54 -1.13
N MET A 19 -23.08 -6.44 -0.73
CA MET A 19 -23.55 -6.94 0.55
C MET A 19 -23.52 -8.48 0.62
N ARG A 20 -23.94 -9.15 -0.46
CA ARG A 20 -23.95 -10.61 -0.56
C ARG A 20 -22.54 -11.22 -0.46
N HIS A 21 -21.53 -10.58 -1.07
CA HIS A 21 -20.15 -11.04 -1.07
C HIS A 21 -19.32 -10.48 0.10
N ARG A 22 -19.98 -10.01 1.18
CA ARG A 22 -19.32 -9.50 2.38
C ARG A 22 -18.32 -8.36 2.09
N GLY A 23 -18.69 -7.47 1.18
CA GLY A 23 -17.84 -6.37 0.73
C GLY A 23 -17.38 -5.45 1.87
N ILE A 24 -18.19 -5.27 2.92
CA ILE A 24 -17.83 -4.51 4.12
C ILE A 24 -16.66 -5.19 4.87
N ASP A 25 -16.71 -6.51 5.05
CA ASP A 25 -15.65 -7.24 5.74
C ASP A 25 -14.33 -7.18 4.94
N ALA A 26 -14.44 -7.30 3.60
CA ALA A 26 -13.29 -7.14 2.71
C ALA A 26 -12.70 -5.73 2.80
N ALA A 27 -13.54 -4.69 2.77
CA ALA A 27 -13.10 -3.30 2.92
C ALA A 27 -12.44 -3.07 4.28
N ALA A 28 -13.01 -3.58 5.37
CA ALA A 28 -12.43 -3.48 6.71
C ALA A 28 -11.06 -4.16 6.80
N ALA A 29 -10.92 -5.36 6.21
CA ALA A 29 -9.63 -6.07 6.18
C ALA A 29 -8.57 -5.30 5.39
N LEU A 30 -8.92 -4.75 4.21
CA LEU A 30 -8.02 -3.95 3.40
C LEU A 30 -7.61 -2.67 4.13
N THR A 31 -8.55 -1.97 4.77
CA THR A 31 -8.27 -0.77 5.57
C THR A 31 -7.32 -1.11 6.73
N PHE A 32 -7.58 -2.20 7.45
CA PHE A 32 -6.71 -2.65 8.54
C PHE A 32 -5.27 -2.86 8.08
N PHE A 33 -5.05 -3.62 7.00
CA PHE A 33 -3.71 -3.85 6.47
C PHE A 33 -3.09 -2.58 5.89
N SER A 34 -3.87 -1.67 5.29
CA SER A 34 -3.37 -0.37 4.81
C SER A 34 -2.84 0.48 5.97
N LEU A 35 -3.57 0.55 7.09
CA LEU A 35 -3.11 1.24 8.28
C LEU A 35 -1.89 0.56 8.93
N LEU A 36 -1.91 -0.77 8.98
CA LEU A 36 -0.82 -1.54 9.58
C LEU A 36 0.51 -1.38 8.82
N MET A 37 0.49 -1.18 7.50
CA MET A 37 1.70 -0.96 6.70
C MET A 37 2.27 0.45 6.81
N LEU A 38 1.51 1.44 7.33
CA LEU A 38 2.00 2.82 7.45
C LEU A 38 3.26 2.92 8.30
N LEU A 39 3.29 2.25 9.46
CA LEU A 39 4.45 2.29 10.35
C LEU A 39 5.71 1.71 9.70
N PRO A 40 5.74 0.48 9.18
CA PRO A 40 6.94 -0.04 8.54
C PRO A 40 7.31 0.68 7.24
N ALA A 41 6.33 1.20 6.48
CA ALA A 41 6.61 2.01 5.30
C ALA A 41 7.29 3.33 5.67
N SER A 42 6.79 4.00 6.70
CA SER A 42 7.36 5.24 7.23
C SER A 42 8.78 5.00 7.76
N LEU A 43 8.98 3.92 8.53
CA LEU A 43 10.29 3.55 9.05
C LEU A 43 11.28 3.24 7.92
N ALA A 44 10.85 2.51 6.88
CA ALA A 44 11.70 2.22 5.71
C ALA A 44 12.11 3.50 5.00
N LEU A 45 11.16 4.41 4.76
CA LEU A 45 11.40 5.69 4.10
C LEU A 45 12.44 6.53 4.89
N VAL A 46 12.18 6.75 6.17
CA VAL A 46 13.07 7.57 7.01
C VAL A 46 14.43 6.91 7.21
N SER A 47 14.49 5.56 7.28
CA SER A 47 15.77 4.85 7.36
C SER A 47 16.63 5.03 6.10
N VAL A 48 16.00 5.08 4.92
CA VAL A 48 16.71 5.38 3.68
C VAL A 48 17.33 6.79 3.74
N PHE A 49 16.57 7.80 4.15
CA PHE A 49 17.10 9.16 4.31
C PHE A 49 18.17 9.26 5.40
N ALA A 50 18.01 8.50 6.49
CA ALA A 50 18.99 8.45 7.58
C ALA A 50 20.37 7.93 7.13
N ILE A 51 20.41 7.08 6.11
CA ILE A 51 21.66 6.59 5.51
C ILE A 51 22.39 7.73 4.77
N PHE A 52 21.67 8.71 4.23
CA PHE A 52 22.19 9.87 3.52
C PHE A 52 22.35 11.13 4.40
N ASP A 53 22.29 11.00 5.73
CA ASP A 53 22.52 12.05 6.73
C ASP A 53 21.47 13.18 6.80
N ASP A 54 20.24 12.93 6.37
CA ASP A 54 19.12 13.91 6.39
C ASP A 54 17.93 13.43 7.21
N ARG A 55 18.23 12.87 8.37
CA ARG A 55 17.29 12.15 9.27
C ARG A 55 16.13 13.02 9.75
N ASP A 56 16.45 14.20 10.27
CA ASP A 56 15.46 15.08 10.91
C ASP A 56 14.49 15.66 9.87
N ARG A 57 15.00 16.06 8.70
CA ARG A 57 14.15 16.50 7.59
C ARG A 57 13.19 15.41 7.12
N ALA A 58 13.68 14.19 7.00
CA ALA A 58 12.84 13.09 6.54
C ALA A 58 11.67 12.81 7.49
N VAL A 59 11.89 12.92 8.80
CA VAL A 59 10.80 12.76 9.79
C VAL A 59 9.81 13.93 9.70
N ASP A 60 10.30 15.15 9.58
CA ASP A 60 9.45 16.35 9.52
C ASP A 60 8.63 16.38 8.22
N ASP A 61 9.25 16.07 7.07
CA ASP A 61 8.56 15.97 5.78
C ASP A 61 7.49 14.86 5.76
N LEU A 62 7.82 13.72 6.37
CA LEU A 62 6.88 12.63 6.51
C LEU A 62 5.70 12.99 7.43
N ALA A 63 5.97 13.63 8.57
CA ALA A 63 4.95 14.11 9.49
C ALA A 63 3.98 15.07 8.77
N ALA A 64 4.50 16.01 7.98
CA ALA A 64 3.69 16.93 7.18
C ALA A 64 2.77 16.22 6.17
N VAL A 65 3.22 15.11 5.57
CA VAL A 65 2.40 14.29 4.66
C VAL A 65 1.35 13.50 5.43
N LEU A 66 1.70 12.96 6.60
CA LEU A 66 0.79 12.16 7.42
C LEU A 66 -0.31 13.00 8.06
N ASP A 67 -0.04 14.25 8.41
CA ASP A 67 -1.03 15.21 8.94
C ASP A 67 -2.20 15.47 7.97
N VAL A 68 -2.02 15.23 6.68
CA VAL A 68 -3.10 15.33 5.69
C VAL A 68 -4.07 14.15 5.77
N VAL A 69 -3.59 12.98 6.23
CA VAL A 69 -4.34 11.70 6.19
C VAL A 69 -4.76 11.24 7.57
N LEU A 70 -3.96 11.52 8.59
CA LEU A 70 -4.15 11.06 9.96
C LEU A 70 -4.57 12.21 10.87
N PRO A 71 -5.30 11.93 11.97
CA PRO A 71 -5.50 12.91 13.04
C PRO A 71 -4.17 13.29 13.70
N ASP A 72 -4.01 14.56 14.08
CA ASP A 72 -2.79 15.12 14.69
C ASP A 72 -2.19 14.27 15.84
N GLN A 73 -3.03 13.61 16.62
CA GLN A 73 -2.55 12.74 17.70
C GLN A 73 -1.85 11.49 17.13
N ALA A 74 -2.43 10.88 16.10
CA ALA A 74 -1.85 9.68 15.47
C ALA A 74 -0.53 10.00 14.76
N THR A 75 -0.43 11.18 14.13
CA THR A 75 0.83 11.65 13.53
C THR A 75 1.92 11.82 14.59
N ARG A 76 1.61 12.48 15.70
CA ARG A 76 2.58 12.67 16.81
C ARG A 76 3.03 11.36 17.43
N ASP A 77 2.11 10.41 17.63
CA ASP A 77 2.43 9.10 18.20
C ASP A 77 3.35 8.31 17.24
N LEU A 78 3.04 8.37 15.94
CA LEU A 78 3.87 7.73 14.91
C LEU A 78 5.26 8.36 14.81
N GLU A 79 5.32 9.70 14.83
CA GLU A 79 6.58 10.45 14.83
C GLU A 79 7.45 10.10 16.05
N GLY A 80 6.85 9.98 17.25
CA GLY A 80 7.54 9.55 18.45
C GLY A 80 8.17 8.17 18.30
N VAL A 81 7.41 7.20 17.79
CA VAL A 81 7.90 5.84 17.53
C VAL A 81 9.02 5.84 16.49
N LEU A 82 8.88 6.64 15.42
CA LEU A 82 9.90 6.75 14.38
C LEU A 82 11.21 7.32 14.93
N ARG A 83 11.15 8.40 15.70
CA ARG A 83 12.33 9.00 16.35
C ARG A 83 13.02 8.03 17.31
N GLU A 84 12.25 7.25 18.08
CA GLU A 84 12.78 6.22 18.97
C GLU A 84 13.47 5.09 18.19
N LEU A 85 12.85 4.56 17.14
CA LEU A 85 13.44 3.51 16.29
C LEU A 85 14.68 3.99 15.54
N LEU A 86 14.70 5.26 15.15
CA LEU A 86 15.86 5.87 14.48
C LEU A 86 16.99 6.27 15.46
N SER A 87 16.73 6.31 16.75
CA SER A 87 17.77 6.48 17.77
C SER A 87 18.69 5.25 17.89
N LEU A 88 18.32 4.12 17.27
CA LEU A 88 19.22 2.99 17.09
C LEU A 88 20.46 3.45 16.29
N ASP A 89 21.65 3.14 16.81
CA ASP A 89 22.93 3.58 16.23
C ASP A 89 23.20 3.03 14.80
N ASN A 90 22.35 2.11 14.32
CA ASN A 90 22.54 1.47 13.03
C ASN A 90 21.30 1.64 12.12
N PRO A 91 21.31 2.61 11.19
CA PRO A 91 20.18 2.83 10.27
C PRO A 91 19.94 1.66 9.31
N TRP A 92 20.95 0.85 9.01
CA TRP A 92 20.79 -0.36 8.21
C TRP A 92 19.96 -1.44 8.92
N LEU A 93 20.12 -1.55 10.25
CA LEU A 93 19.32 -2.46 11.05
C LEU A 93 17.85 -2.01 11.07
N ALA A 94 17.60 -0.71 11.27
CA ALA A 94 16.25 -0.15 11.22
C ALA A 94 15.60 -0.38 9.85
N LEU A 95 16.33 -0.14 8.76
CA LEU A 95 15.87 -0.42 7.40
C LEU A 95 15.56 -1.91 7.19
N GLY A 96 16.43 -2.80 7.65
CA GLY A 96 16.21 -4.25 7.55
C GLY A 96 14.94 -4.71 8.25
N ILE A 97 14.71 -4.24 9.48
CA ILE A 97 13.49 -4.53 10.23
C ILE A 97 12.26 -3.95 9.49
N ALA A 98 12.33 -2.71 9.05
CA ALA A 98 11.26 -2.04 8.33
C ALA A 98 10.87 -2.80 7.05
N VAL A 99 11.83 -3.22 6.24
CA VAL A 99 11.59 -3.97 4.99
C VAL A 99 10.92 -5.33 5.28
N VAL A 100 11.39 -6.06 6.29
CA VAL A 100 10.79 -7.35 6.67
C VAL A 100 9.34 -7.16 7.13
N LEU A 101 9.08 -6.17 7.99
CA LEU A 101 7.73 -5.86 8.46
C LEU A 101 6.83 -5.36 7.32
N LEU A 102 7.37 -4.55 6.41
CA LEU A 102 6.64 -4.04 5.26
C LEU A 102 6.22 -5.18 4.33
N ILE A 103 7.13 -6.06 3.93
CA ILE A 103 6.81 -7.23 3.11
C ILE A 103 5.75 -8.10 3.80
N TRP A 104 5.86 -8.30 5.11
CA TRP A 104 4.89 -9.08 5.87
C TRP A 104 3.49 -8.46 5.84
N THR A 105 3.36 -7.17 6.13
CA THR A 105 2.08 -6.44 6.14
C THR A 105 1.48 -6.31 4.74
N THR A 106 2.30 -5.98 3.72
CA THR A 106 1.86 -5.91 2.32
C THR A 106 1.42 -7.29 1.80
N SER A 107 2.08 -8.38 2.22
CA SER A 107 1.61 -9.72 1.87
C SER A 107 0.26 -10.07 2.52
N GLY A 108 -0.02 -9.51 3.70
CA GLY A 108 -1.33 -9.56 4.35
C GLY A 108 -2.40 -8.84 3.54
N TYR A 109 -2.08 -7.61 3.08
CA TYR A 109 -2.95 -6.84 2.18
C TYR A 109 -3.26 -7.60 0.88
N ALA A 110 -2.22 -8.10 0.19
CA ALA A 110 -2.38 -8.88 -1.03
C ALA A 110 -3.24 -10.14 -0.81
N THR A 111 -3.09 -10.80 0.34
CA THR A 111 -3.91 -11.94 0.74
C THR A 111 -5.38 -11.56 0.95
N ALA A 112 -5.63 -10.44 1.65
CA ALA A 112 -6.99 -9.94 1.87
C ALA A 112 -7.65 -9.55 0.55
N PHE A 113 -6.91 -8.87 -0.33
CA PHE A 113 -7.37 -8.50 -1.67
C PHE A 113 -7.71 -9.74 -2.52
N GLY A 114 -6.82 -10.73 -2.56
CA GLY A 114 -7.04 -11.97 -3.29
C GLY A 114 -8.28 -12.72 -2.82
N ARG A 115 -8.49 -12.82 -1.50
CA ARG A 115 -9.70 -13.45 -0.94
C ARG A 115 -10.96 -12.66 -1.30
N ALA A 116 -10.92 -11.32 -1.25
CA ALA A 116 -12.03 -10.48 -1.64
C ALA A 116 -12.39 -10.68 -3.12
N THR A 117 -11.37 -10.71 -3.99
CA THR A 117 -11.51 -10.93 -5.42
C THR A 117 -12.11 -12.33 -5.71
N ASN A 118 -11.57 -13.39 -5.09
CA ASN A 118 -12.08 -14.75 -5.24
C ASN A 118 -13.56 -14.84 -4.81
N THR A 119 -13.94 -14.15 -3.72
CA THR A 119 -15.34 -14.12 -3.25
C THR A 119 -16.26 -13.42 -4.26
N VAL A 120 -15.83 -12.31 -4.86
CA VAL A 120 -16.62 -11.55 -5.86
C VAL A 120 -16.79 -12.34 -7.15
N PHE A 121 -15.74 -13.05 -7.59
CA PHE A 121 -15.77 -13.87 -8.81
C PHE A 121 -16.30 -15.30 -8.55
N GLU A 122 -16.67 -15.64 -7.32
CA GLU A 122 -17.17 -16.96 -6.93
C GLU A 122 -16.20 -18.10 -7.32
N VAL A 123 -14.87 -17.83 -7.24
CA VAL A 123 -13.80 -18.79 -7.55
C VAL A 123 -13.24 -19.36 -6.27
N GLU A 124 -13.14 -20.70 -6.19
CA GLU A 124 -12.50 -21.37 -5.07
C GLU A 124 -10.97 -21.38 -5.21
N GLU A 125 -10.26 -21.12 -4.10
CA GLU A 125 -8.80 -21.19 -4.06
C GLU A 125 -8.35 -22.66 -4.05
N GLY A 126 -7.95 -23.17 -5.21
CA GLY A 126 -7.52 -24.56 -5.36
C GLY A 126 -6.05 -24.82 -5.02
N ARG A 127 -5.28 -23.81 -4.59
CA ARG A 127 -3.84 -23.91 -4.34
C ARG A 127 -3.56 -24.31 -2.90
N PRO A 128 -2.49 -25.12 -2.65
CA PRO A 128 -2.07 -25.43 -1.28
C PRO A 128 -1.60 -24.14 -0.58
N PHE A 129 -1.84 -24.06 0.72
CA PHE A 129 -1.56 -22.88 1.56
C PHE A 129 -0.16 -22.28 1.34
N TRP A 130 0.86 -23.11 1.26
CA TRP A 130 2.25 -22.65 1.12
C TRP A 130 2.53 -22.03 -0.26
N ALA A 131 1.94 -22.57 -1.33
CA ALA A 131 2.08 -22.02 -2.67
C ALA A 131 1.34 -20.66 -2.78
N PHE A 132 0.15 -20.56 -2.19
CA PHE A 132 -0.59 -19.31 -2.10
C PHE A 132 0.19 -18.26 -1.29
N ARG A 133 0.69 -18.61 -0.10
CA ARG A 133 1.43 -17.70 0.76
C ARG A 133 2.73 -17.21 0.12
N GLY A 134 3.49 -18.10 -0.51
CA GLY A 134 4.72 -17.75 -1.24
C GLY A 134 4.45 -16.78 -2.39
N ARG A 135 3.36 -16.97 -3.14
CA ARG A 135 2.94 -16.05 -4.20
C ARG A 135 2.57 -14.68 -3.64
N MET A 136 1.84 -14.60 -2.52
CA MET A 136 1.46 -13.34 -1.90
C MET A 136 2.68 -12.56 -1.36
N ILE A 137 3.71 -13.25 -0.88
CA ILE A 137 4.98 -12.62 -0.49
C ILE A 137 5.69 -12.06 -1.73
N LEU A 138 5.73 -12.80 -2.84
CA LEU A 138 6.31 -12.30 -4.09
C LEU A 138 5.58 -11.06 -4.62
N VAL A 139 4.25 -11.09 -4.59
CA VAL A 139 3.42 -9.92 -4.94
C VAL A 139 3.74 -8.74 -4.03
N ALA A 140 3.85 -8.96 -2.72
CA ALA A 140 4.22 -7.93 -1.76
C ALA A 140 5.56 -7.28 -2.12
N VAL A 141 6.61 -8.07 -2.37
CA VAL A 141 7.93 -7.55 -2.77
C VAL A 141 7.82 -6.67 -4.04
N VAL A 142 7.07 -7.11 -5.04
CA VAL A 142 6.87 -6.32 -6.27
C VAL A 142 6.12 -5.02 -5.98
N LEU A 143 5.06 -5.07 -5.16
CA LEU A 143 4.28 -3.89 -4.78
C LEU A 143 5.12 -2.91 -3.96
N ASP A 144 5.95 -3.40 -3.03
CA ASP A 144 6.84 -2.57 -2.21
C ASP A 144 7.92 -1.90 -3.07
N LEU A 145 8.48 -2.61 -4.06
CA LEU A 145 9.42 -2.03 -5.03
C LEU A 145 8.75 -0.97 -5.92
N LEU A 146 7.51 -1.21 -6.36
CA LEU A 146 6.74 -0.20 -7.08
C LEU A 146 6.44 1.00 -6.21
N GLY A 147 6.07 0.80 -4.95
CA GLY A 147 5.86 1.87 -3.97
C GLY A 147 7.13 2.69 -3.75
N ALA A 148 8.27 2.04 -3.56
CA ALA A 148 9.56 2.71 -3.44
C ALA A 148 9.92 3.51 -4.70
N GLY A 149 9.70 2.96 -5.89
CA GLY A 149 9.87 3.66 -7.15
C GLY A 149 8.96 4.88 -7.28
N LEU A 150 7.70 4.76 -6.87
CA LEU A 150 6.74 5.87 -6.85
C LEU A 150 7.20 7.00 -5.92
N VAL A 151 7.63 6.66 -4.70
CA VAL A 151 8.18 7.63 -3.73
C VAL A 151 9.41 8.33 -4.31
N THR A 152 10.33 7.61 -4.94
CA THR A 152 11.51 8.19 -5.60
C THR A 152 11.11 9.18 -6.70
N VAL A 153 10.07 8.88 -7.47
CA VAL A 153 9.55 9.79 -8.52
C VAL A 153 8.90 11.04 -7.90
N LEU A 154 8.20 10.89 -6.79
CA LEU A 154 7.53 12.00 -6.11
C LEU A 154 8.52 12.94 -5.42
N LEU A 155 9.56 12.38 -4.81
CA LEU A 155 10.62 13.11 -4.10
C LEU A 155 11.79 13.53 -5.01
N GLY A 156 11.78 13.10 -6.28
CA GLY A 156 12.82 13.43 -7.25
C GLY A 156 12.96 14.94 -7.47
N PRO A 157 14.11 15.40 -8.07
CA PRO A 157 14.49 16.81 -8.15
C PRO A 157 13.40 17.64 -8.83
N GLY A 158 12.65 18.40 -8.00
CA GLY A 158 11.54 19.26 -8.42
C GLY A 158 11.93 20.48 -9.24
N ASP A 159 13.22 20.76 -9.38
CA ASP A 159 13.76 21.98 -9.98
C ASP A 159 13.69 22.02 -11.51
N TRP A 160 13.37 20.92 -12.14
CA TRP A 160 13.18 20.84 -13.59
C TRP A 160 11.71 21.08 -13.97
N PRO A 161 11.40 22.14 -14.74
CA PRO A 161 10.00 22.45 -15.11
C PRO A 161 9.34 21.32 -15.93
N VAL A 162 10.13 20.56 -16.69
CA VAL A 162 9.64 19.36 -17.43
C VAL A 162 9.27 18.23 -16.45
N TRP A 163 10.01 18.07 -15.33
CA TRP A 163 9.74 17.04 -14.34
C TRP A 163 8.42 17.25 -13.61
N SER A 164 8.07 18.51 -13.31
CA SER A 164 6.79 18.83 -12.65
C SER A 164 5.56 18.39 -13.45
N ILE A 165 5.68 18.35 -14.79
CA ILE A 165 4.61 17.87 -15.68
C ILE A 165 4.71 16.35 -15.89
N LEU A 166 5.92 15.84 -16.11
CA LEU A 166 6.15 14.43 -16.46
C LEU A 166 5.90 13.46 -15.29
N ARG A 167 6.06 13.94 -14.04
CA ARG A 167 5.82 13.11 -12.85
C ARG A 167 4.38 12.57 -12.78
N TRP A 168 3.37 13.33 -13.19
CA TRP A 168 1.97 12.92 -13.09
C TRP A 168 1.60 11.73 -13.98
N PRO A 169 1.99 11.70 -15.28
CA PRO A 169 1.84 10.49 -16.10
C PRO A 169 2.59 9.29 -15.53
N VAL A 170 3.78 9.49 -14.96
CA VAL A 170 4.57 8.42 -14.34
C VAL A 170 3.87 7.90 -13.09
N VAL A 171 3.37 8.76 -12.20
CA VAL A 171 2.58 8.38 -11.03
C VAL A 171 1.34 7.58 -11.45
N LEU A 172 0.64 8.03 -12.49
CA LEU A 172 -0.51 7.30 -13.02
C LEU A 172 -0.10 5.91 -13.55
N ALA A 173 1.03 5.81 -14.27
CA ALA A 173 1.55 4.53 -14.74
C ALA A 173 1.87 3.57 -13.59
N PHE A 174 2.50 4.05 -12.52
CA PHE A 174 2.75 3.26 -11.30
C PHE A 174 1.45 2.81 -10.63
N ALA A 175 0.45 3.69 -10.51
CA ALA A 175 -0.85 3.36 -9.94
C ALA A 175 -1.57 2.29 -10.76
N VAL A 176 -1.58 2.43 -12.10
CA VAL A 176 -2.16 1.42 -13.01
C VAL A 176 -1.42 0.10 -12.89
N LEU A 177 -0.09 0.12 -12.84
CA LEU A 177 0.73 -1.09 -12.72
C LEU A 177 0.50 -1.78 -11.36
N PHE A 178 0.38 -1.01 -10.28
CA PHE A 178 0.06 -1.51 -8.94
C PHE A 178 -1.28 -2.27 -8.94
N VAL A 179 -2.33 -1.65 -9.48
CA VAL A 179 -3.65 -2.28 -9.60
C VAL A 179 -3.60 -3.49 -10.53
N ALA A 180 -2.92 -3.39 -11.67
CA ALA A 180 -2.77 -4.49 -12.62
C ALA A 180 -2.07 -5.69 -11.98
N MET A 181 -1.00 -5.47 -11.19
CA MET A 181 -0.30 -6.53 -10.46
C MET A 181 -1.21 -7.23 -9.45
N LEU A 182 -2.01 -6.48 -8.69
CA LEU A 182 -2.98 -7.07 -7.78
C LEU A 182 -3.96 -7.98 -8.53
N TYR A 183 -4.53 -7.53 -9.65
CA TYR A 183 -5.48 -8.33 -10.42
C TYR A 183 -4.84 -9.50 -11.18
N LEU A 184 -3.58 -9.39 -11.60
CA LEU A 184 -2.89 -10.42 -12.38
C LEU A 184 -2.48 -11.63 -11.52
N PHE A 185 -2.18 -11.39 -10.24
CA PHE A 185 -1.61 -12.40 -9.36
C PHE A 185 -2.56 -12.92 -8.26
N THR A 186 -3.74 -12.30 -8.11
CA THR A 186 -4.70 -12.67 -7.05
C THR A 186 -5.88 -13.57 -7.47
N PRO A 187 -6.29 -13.74 -8.73
CA PRO A 187 -7.31 -14.74 -9.08
C PRO A 187 -6.80 -16.18 -9.07
#